data_c0584c651daaf9e8049391f48a0f6acf
#
_entry.id   c0584c651daaf9e8049391f48a0f6acf
#
_cell.length_a   1.000
_cell.length_b   1.000
_cell.length_c   1.000
_cell.angle_alpha   90.00
_cell.angle_beta   90.00
_cell.angle_gamma   90.00
#
_symmetry.space_group_name_H-M   'P 1'
#
loop_
_entity.id
_entity.type
_entity.pdbx_description
1 polymer ?
#
loop_
_entity_poly.entity_id
_entity_poly.type
_entity_poly.pdbx_seq_one_letter_code
_entity_poly.pdbx_strand_id
1 'polypeptide(L)'
;ISTGSLGLDIALGIGGVPKGRIVEIYGPESSGKTTLATHIVAESQKKGGNCAFIDAEHALDPAYAKKLGVNLEELLISQPDTGEQGLEIADSLIKSGGIDVLVIDSVAALVPRAELEGDMGDSLPGLQARLMSQALRKLTSSIAQSNTLVVFINQLRMKIGVMFGSPETTTGGNALKFYSSVRMDIRLSL
;
A
#
# COMPACT_ATOMS: atom_id res chain seq x y z
N ILE A 1 -9.23 12.62 -1.32
CA ILE A 1 -9.88 11.58 -2.17
C ILE A 1 -10.82 10.77 -1.29
N SER A 2 -12.07 10.61 -1.72
CA SER A 2 -13.06 9.80 -1.00
C SER A 2 -12.64 8.33 -0.93
N THR A 3 -12.98 7.68 0.18
CA THR A 3 -12.81 6.23 0.37
C THR A 3 -13.96 5.42 -0.24
N GLY A 4 -15.02 6.08 -0.73
CA GLY A 4 -16.27 5.44 -1.15
C GLY A 4 -17.21 5.11 0.02
N SER A 5 -16.80 5.35 1.24
CA SER A 5 -17.61 5.19 2.46
C SER A 5 -17.82 6.54 3.12
N LEU A 6 -19.07 6.99 3.18
CA LEU A 6 -19.39 8.27 3.79
C LEU A 6 -18.98 8.31 5.27
N GLY A 7 -19.24 7.24 6.00
CA GLY A 7 -18.87 7.16 7.42
C GLY A 7 -17.36 7.26 7.64
N LEU A 8 -16.57 6.58 6.82
CA LEU A 8 -15.12 6.64 6.90
C LEU A 8 -14.59 8.02 6.48
N ASP A 9 -15.13 8.61 5.43
CA ASP A 9 -14.74 9.94 4.98
C ASP A 9 -14.98 11.00 6.06
N ILE A 10 -16.10 10.91 6.77
CA ILE A 10 -16.41 11.80 7.91
C ILE A 10 -15.41 11.55 9.05
N ALA A 11 -15.14 10.29 9.38
CA ALA A 11 -14.21 9.93 10.46
C ALA A 11 -12.78 10.42 10.20
N LEU A 12 -12.35 10.47 8.94
CA LEU A 12 -11.04 11.00 8.56
C LEU A 12 -10.90 12.52 8.69
N GLY A 13 -12.02 13.23 8.85
CA GLY A 13 -12.05 14.66 9.17
C GLY A 13 -11.88 15.62 7.99
N ILE A 14 -11.34 15.13 6.87
CA ILE A 14 -11.10 15.93 5.66
C ILE A 14 -11.92 15.46 4.45
N GLY A 15 -12.91 14.61 4.70
CA GLY A 15 -13.77 14.07 3.65
C GLY A 15 -13.15 12.93 2.84
N GLY A 16 -12.09 12.31 3.34
CA GLY A 16 -11.40 11.20 2.69
C GLY A 16 -9.92 11.12 3.06
N VAL A 17 -9.14 10.47 2.22
CA VAL A 17 -7.70 10.30 2.40
C VAL A 17 -6.91 11.47 1.78
N PRO A 18 -5.79 11.89 2.40
CA PRO A 18 -5.06 13.08 1.97
C PRO A 18 -4.22 12.82 0.71
N LYS A 19 -4.25 13.77 -0.24
CA LYS A 19 -3.33 13.78 -1.38
C LYS A 19 -1.92 14.17 -0.93
N GLY A 20 -0.92 13.71 -1.67
CA GLY A 20 0.49 14.05 -1.39
C GLY A 20 1.01 13.44 -0.10
N ARG A 21 0.42 12.33 0.32
CA ARG A 21 0.75 11.66 1.58
C ARG A 21 0.78 10.15 1.42
N ILE A 22 1.41 9.50 2.38
CA ILE A 22 1.41 8.04 2.51
C ILE A 22 0.29 7.64 3.46
N VAL A 23 -0.50 6.65 3.03
CA VAL A 23 -1.55 6.03 3.83
C VAL A 23 -1.27 4.54 3.92
N GLU A 24 -1.34 3.97 5.12
CA GLU A 24 -1.24 2.53 5.33
C GLU A 24 -2.62 1.96 5.68
N ILE A 25 -3.02 0.92 4.94
CA ILE A 25 -4.19 0.10 5.25
C ILE A 25 -3.68 -1.27 5.69
N TYR A 26 -3.97 -1.67 6.92
CA TYR A 26 -3.48 -2.93 7.45
C TYR A 26 -4.60 -3.70 8.16
N GLY A 27 -4.39 -4.98 8.34
CA GLY A 27 -5.35 -5.85 9.00
C GLY A 27 -5.09 -7.33 8.68
N PRO A 28 -5.92 -8.23 9.26
CA PRO A 28 -5.86 -9.66 8.98
C PRO A 28 -6.13 -9.96 7.49
N GLU A 29 -5.82 -11.17 7.07
CA GLU A 29 -6.21 -11.67 5.75
C GLU A 29 -7.73 -11.57 5.56
N SER A 30 -8.15 -11.32 4.33
CA SER A 30 -9.57 -11.25 3.95
C SER A 30 -10.40 -10.25 4.77
N SER A 31 -9.78 -9.22 5.31
CA SER A 31 -10.48 -8.18 6.08
C SER A 31 -11.05 -7.04 5.23
N GLY A 32 -10.76 -7.01 3.92
CA GLY A 32 -11.24 -5.97 3.01
C GLY A 32 -10.22 -4.87 2.70
N LYS A 33 -8.94 -5.08 2.97
CA LYS A 33 -7.89 -4.10 2.69
C LYS A 33 -7.81 -3.71 1.21
N THR A 34 -7.70 -4.70 0.34
CA THR A 34 -7.65 -4.50 -1.12
C THR A 34 -8.95 -3.91 -1.62
N THR A 35 -10.09 -4.32 -1.07
CA THR A 35 -11.41 -3.78 -1.39
C THR A 35 -11.46 -2.28 -1.11
N LEU A 36 -11.02 -1.83 0.06
CA LEU A 36 -10.99 -0.40 0.39
C LEU A 36 -10.06 0.39 -0.54
N ALA A 37 -8.86 -0.11 -0.79
CA ALA A 37 -7.93 0.53 -1.73
C ALA A 37 -8.52 0.62 -3.14
N THR A 38 -9.21 -0.41 -3.59
CA THR A 38 -9.89 -0.45 -4.90
C THR A 38 -11.01 0.59 -4.98
N HIS A 39 -11.77 0.78 -3.90
CA HIS A 39 -12.78 1.85 -3.84
C HIS A 39 -12.14 3.24 -3.92
N ILE A 40 -11.02 3.46 -3.27
CA ILE A 40 -10.29 4.74 -3.36
C ILE A 40 -9.87 5.01 -4.80
N VAL A 41 -9.37 4.00 -5.51
CA VAL A 41 -9.04 4.09 -6.94
C VAL A 41 -10.27 4.47 -7.76
N ALA A 42 -11.38 3.76 -7.58
CA ALA A 42 -12.63 4.02 -8.29
C ALA A 42 -13.13 5.45 -8.06
N GLU A 43 -13.11 5.93 -6.83
CA GLU A 43 -13.52 7.30 -6.49
C GLU A 43 -12.61 8.36 -7.12
N SER A 44 -11.29 8.11 -7.18
CA SER A 44 -10.36 8.98 -7.87
C SER A 44 -10.63 9.04 -9.36
N GLN A 45 -10.84 7.89 -10.00
CA GLN A 45 -11.15 7.82 -11.43
C GLN A 45 -12.45 8.55 -11.80
N LYS A 46 -13.47 8.49 -10.94
CA LYS A 46 -14.73 9.25 -11.14
C LYS A 46 -14.51 10.75 -11.26
N LYS A 47 -13.45 11.27 -10.65
CA LYS A 47 -13.07 12.70 -10.70
C LYS A 47 -11.99 12.97 -11.74
N GLY A 48 -11.75 12.05 -12.65
CA GLY A 48 -10.73 12.19 -13.71
C GLY A 48 -9.31 11.91 -13.25
N GLY A 49 -9.11 11.32 -12.07
CA GLY A 49 -7.80 10.96 -11.55
C GLY A 49 -7.18 9.78 -12.29
N ASN A 50 -5.85 9.83 -12.45
CA ASN A 50 -5.05 8.74 -13.01
C ASN A 50 -4.52 7.87 -11.88
N CYS A 51 -4.76 6.57 -11.97
CA CYS A 51 -4.41 5.63 -10.90
C CYS A 51 -3.50 4.52 -11.41
N ALA A 52 -2.65 4.03 -10.51
CA ALA A 52 -1.78 2.89 -10.75
C ALA A 52 -1.89 1.90 -9.58
N PHE A 53 -1.70 0.63 -9.89
CA PHE A 53 -1.74 -0.46 -8.93
C PHE A 53 -0.51 -1.34 -9.11
N ILE A 54 0.35 -1.38 -8.09
CA ILE A 54 1.48 -2.30 -8.03
C ILE A 54 1.01 -3.54 -7.28
N ASP A 55 0.73 -4.60 -8.03
CA ASP A 55 0.22 -5.87 -7.54
C ASP A 55 1.37 -6.84 -7.27
N ALA A 56 2.07 -6.62 -6.15
CA ALA A 56 3.20 -7.46 -5.75
C ALA A 56 2.77 -8.87 -5.31
N GLU A 57 1.52 -9.05 -4.91
CA GLU A 57 0.97 -10.37 -4.57
C GLU A 57 0.52 -11.17 -5.79
N HIS A 58 0.43 -10.54 -6.96
CA HIS A 58 -0.11 -11.16 -8.19
C HIS A 58 -1.54 -11.71 -7.98
N ALA A 59 -2.35 -10.99 -7.22
CA ALA A 59 -3.66 -11.45 -6.75
C ALA A 59 -4.81 -10.50 -7.06
N LEU A 60 -4.58 -9.44 -7.81
CA LEU A 60 -5.64 -8.52 -8.20
C LEU A 60 -6.67 -9.24 -9.08
N ASP A 61 -7.93 -9.19 -8.68
CA ASP A 61 -9.07 -9.71 -9.45
C ASP A 61 -9.66 -8.59 -10.30
N PRO A 62 -9.43 -8.60 -11.62
CA PRO A 62 -9.93 -7.56 -12.50
C PRO A 62 -11.46 -7.50 -12.55
N ALA A 63 -12.14 -8.65 -12.52
CA ALA A 63 -13.59 -8.70 -12.57
C ALA A 63 -14.21 -8.07 -11.31
N TYR A 64 -13.61 -8.33 -10.15
CA TYR A 64 -14.05 -7.75 -8.89
C TYR A 64 -13.78 -6.24 -8.85
N ALA A 65 -12.60 -5.80 -9.27
CA ALA A 65 -12.27 -4.38 -9.37
C ALA A 65 -13.26 -3.62 -10.25
N LYS A 66 -13.63 -4.19 -11.38
CA LYS A 66 -14.64 -3.62 -12.29
C LYS A 66 -15.99 -3.50 -11.61
N LYS A 67 -16.42 -4.50 -10.84
CA LYS A 67 -17.68 -4.46 -10.08
C LYS A 67 -17.69 -3.34 -9.04
N LEU A 68 -16.53 -3.01 -8.47
CA LEU A 68 -16.37 -1.91 -7.53
C LEU A 68 -16.32 -0.53 -8.19
N GLY A 69 -16.34 -0.47 -9.50
CA GLY A 69 -16.39 0.76 -10.27
C GLY A 69 -15.06 1.21 -10.88
N VAL A 70 -14.03 0.37 -10.84
CA VAL A 70 -12.74 0.70 -11.47
C VAL A 70 -12.82 0.57 -12.98
N ASN A 71 -12.34 1.59 -13.68
CA ASN A 71 -12.10 1.51 -15.13
C ASN A 71 -10.72 0.88 -15.34
N LEU A 72 -10.72 -0.40 -15.76
CA LEU A 72 -9.50 -1.19 -15.95
C LEU A 72 -8.66 -0.72 -17.13
N GLU A 73 -9.29 -0.13 -18.16
CA GLU A 73 -8.58 0.38 -19.34
C GLU A 73 -7.71 1.59 -19.01
N GLU A 74 -8.08 2.35 -17.98
CA GLU A 74 -7.36 3.54 -17.52
C GLU A 74 -6.48 3.25 -16.30
N LEU A 75 -6.48 2.04 -15.77
CA LEU A 75 -5.66 1.65 -14.63
C LEU A 75 -4.32 1.09 -15.08
N LEU A 76 -3.23 1.72 -14.64
CA LEU A 76 -1.90 1.15 -14.82
C LEU A 76 -1.69 0.04 -13.79
N ILE A 77 -1.39 -1.18 -14.27
CA ILE A 77 -1.13 -2.34 -13.40
C ILE A 77 0.29 -2.82 -13.66
N SER A 78 1.04 -3.03 -12.60
CA SER A 78 2.37 -3.62 -12.64
C SER A 78 2.47 -4.75 -11.64
N GLN A 79 3.12 -5.84 -12.05
CA GLN A 79 3.37 -7.01 -11.20
C GLN A 79 4.88 -7.24 -11.09
N PRO A 80 5.55 -6.60 -10.13
CA PRO A 80 7.00 -6.70 -9.99
C PRO A 80 7.43 -8.06 -9.48
N ASP A 81 8.66 -8.45 -9.81
CA ASP A 81 9.27 -9.71 -9.36
C ASP A 81 9.99 -9.56 -8.01
N THR A 82 10.46 -8.36 -7.70
CA THR A 82 11.20 -8.07 -6.46
C THR A 82 10.68 -6.82 -5.78
N GLY A 83 10.98 -6.67 -4.50
CA GLY A 83 10.67 -5.46 -3.75
C GLY A 83 11.34 -4.22 -4.32
N GLU A 84 12.61 -4.32 -4.72
CA GLU A 84 13.34 -3.23 -5.35
C GLU A 84 12.67 -2.77 -6.65
N GLN A 85 12.28 -3.71 -7.50
CA GLN A 85 11.60 -3.40 -8.75
C GLN A 85 10.25 -2.70 -8.49
N GLY A 86 9.47 -3.20 -7.55
CA GLY A 86 8.17 -2.59 -7.19
C GLY A 86 8.32 -1.16 -6.70
N LEU A 87 9.31 -0.90 -5.84
CA LEU A 87 9.55 0.41 -5.28
C LEU A 87 10.18 1.38 -6.29
N GLU A 88 11.01 0.90 -7.23
CA GLU A 88 11.53 1.69 -8.35
C GLU A 88 10.44 2.10 -9.31
N ILE A 89 9.50 1.20 -9.62
CA ILE A 89 8.31 1.50 -10.43
C ILE A 89 7.46 2.58 -9.73
N ALA A 90 7.25 2.43 -8.42
CA ALA A 90 6.53 3.43 -7.62
C ALA A 90 7.19 4.80 -7.70
N ASP A 91 8.51 4.87 -7.54
CA ASP A 91 9.27 6.11 -7.61
C ASP A 91 9.12 6.79 -8.98
N SER A 92 9.25 6.03 -10.06
CA SER A 92 9.07 6.54 -11.42
C SER A 92 7.68 7.08 -11.68
N LEU A 93 6.64 6.37 -11.23
CA LEU A 93 5.25 6.80 -11.37
C LEU A 93 4.96 8.08 -10.59
N ILE A 94 5.46 8.18 -9.37
CA ILE A 94 5.30 9.35 -8.52
C ILE A 94 6.01 10.56 -9.15
N LYS A 95 7.25 10.40 -9.58
CA LYS A 95 8.05 11.47 -10.20
C LYS A 95 7.49 11.96 -11.51
N SER A 96 6.71 11.14 -12.21
CA SER A 96 6.04 11.56 -13.46
C SER A 96 5.08 12.75 -13.25
N GLY A 97 4.56 12.90 -12.03
CA GLY A 97 3.57 13.91 -11.70
C GLY A 97 2.17 13.65 -12.25
N GLY A 98 1.98 12.54 -12.98
CA GLY A 98 0.73 12.22 -13.65
C GLY A 98 -0.17 11.22 -12.91
N ILE A 99 0.23 10.77 -11.73
CA ILE A 99 -0.52 9.77 -10.96
C ILE A 99 -1.14 10.42 -9.71
N ASP A 100 -2.45 10.29 -9.56
CA ASP A 100 -3.19 10.80 -8.41
C ASP A 100 -3.25 9.81 -7.26
N VAL A 101 -3.42 8.52 -7.56
CA VAL A 101 -3.43 7.43 -6.58
C VAL A 101 -2.53 6.30 -7.06
N LEU A 102 -1.63 5.89 -6.19
CA LEU A 102 -0.80 4.71 -6.37
C LEU A 102 -1.06 3.73 -5.21
N VAL A 103 -1.52 2.53 -5.53
CA VAL A 103 -1.70 1.44 -4.55
C VAL A 103 -0.56 0.45 -4.68
N ILE A 104 0.01 0.04 -3.55
CA ILE A 104 1.02 -1.02 -3.46
C ILE A 104 0.45 -2.14 -2.60
N ASP A 105 0.14 -3.26 -3.20
CA ASP A 105 -0.45 -4.44 -2.56
C ASP A 105 0.44 -5.66 -2.75
N SER A 106 1.10 -6.11 -1.77
CA SER A 106 1.23 -5.62 -0.40
C SER A 106 2.70 -5.50 0.00
N VAL A 107 2.96 -4.83 1.12
CA VAL A 107 4.32 -4.72 1.68
C VAL A 107 4.94 -6.09 1.91
N ALA A 108 4.16 -7.05 2.40
CA ALA A 108 4.63 -8.42 2.67
C ALA A 108 5.16 -9.13 1.42
N ALA A 109 4.66 -8.78 0.24
CA ALA A 109 5.07 -9.36 -1.03
C ALA A 109 6.25 -8.62 -1.69
N LEU A 110 6.68 -7.50 -1.12
CA LEU A 110 7.88 -6.78 -1.57
C LEU A 110 9.14 -7.48 -1.03
N VAL A 111 9.46 -8.62 -1.63
CA VAL A 111 10.59 -9.45 -1.20
C VAL A 111 11.88 -8.89 -1.78
N PRO A 112 12.91 -8.62 -0.95
CA PRO A 112 14.20 -8.16 -1.43
C PRO A 112 14.84 -9.18 -2.40
N ARG A 113 15.49 -8.67 -3.44
CA ARG A 113 16.18 -9.51 -4.45
C ARG A 113 17.18 -10.46 -3.80
N ALA A 114 17.96 -9.97 -2.84
CA ALA A 114 18.94 -10.78 -2.14
C ALA A 114 18.32 -11.98 -1.42
N GLU A 115 17.09 -11.84 -0.92
CA GLU A 115 16.34 -12.94 -0.30
C GLU A 115 15.88 -13.98 -1.35
N LEU A 116 15.44 -13.51 -2.52
CA LEU A 116 15.02 -14.40 -3.62
C LEU A 116 16.19 -15.17 -4.25
N GLU A 117 17.36 -14.55 -4.34
CA GLU A 117 18.57 -15.14 -4.92
C GLU A 117 19.38 -15.99 -3.91
N GLY A 118 19.03 -15.91 -2.62
CA GLY A 118 19.67 -16.70 -1.57
C GLY A 118 19.28 -18.18 -1.61
N ASP A 119 20.07 -19.01 -0.96
CA ASP A 119 19.78 -20.44 -0.83
C ASP A 119 18.61 -20.67 0.13
N MET A 120 17.89 -21.77 -0.06
CA MET A 120 16.83 -22.17 0.85
C MET A 120 17.36 -22.39 2.27
N GLY A 121 16.72 -21.74 3.24
CA GLY A 121 17.15 -21.79 4.63
C GLY A 121 18.12 -20.69 5.04
N ASP A 122 18.59 -19.85 4.11
CA ASP A 122 19.35 -18.66 4.44
C ASP A 122 18.52 -17.70 5.27
N SER A 123 19.08 -17.24 6.38
CA SER A 123 18.47 -16.22 7.21
C SER A 123 19.06 -14.86 6.89
N LEU A 124 18.23 -13.98 6.32
CA LEU A 124 18.62 -12.60 5.97
C LEU A 124 17.73 -11.61 6.74
N PRO A 125 17.86 -11.54 8.08
CA PRO A 125 16.97 -10.75 8.91
C PRO A 125 17.08 -9.26 8.60
N GLY A 126 15.93 -8.59 8.59
CA GLY A 126 15.85 -7.15 8.45
C GLY A 126 16.05 -6.60 7.04
N LEU A 127 16.24 -7.42 6.01
CA LEU A 127 16.42 -6.92 4.64
C LEU A 127 15.18 -6.15 4.15
N GLN A 128 13.99 -6.69 4.36
CA GLN A 128 12.75 -6.03 3.95
C GLN A 128 12.53 -4.72 4.71
N ALA A 129 12.77 -4.70 6.02
CA ALA A 129 12.65 -3.50 6.83
C ALA A 129 13.63 -2.42 6.36
N ARG A 130 14.86 -2.80 6.02
CA ARG A 130 15.88 -1.90 5.49
C ARG A 130 15.50 -1.34 4.13
N LEU A 131 15.00 -2.20 3.25
CA LEU A 131 14.48 -1.80 1.93
C LEU A 131 13.35 -0.78 2.06
N MET A 132 12.37 -1.05 2.92
CA MET A 132 11.25 -0.14 3.17
C MET A 132 11.71 1.20 3.74
N SER A 133 12.61 1.20 4.70
CA SER A 133 13.16 2.44 5.28
C SER A 133 13.87 3.30 4.24
N GLN A 134 14.68 2.68 3.40
CA GLN A 134 15.40 3.37 2.33
C GLN A 134 14.44 3.93 1.28
N ALA A 135 13.48 3.13 0.84
CA ALA A 135 12.50 3.52 -0.17
C ALA A 135 11.62 4.66 0.31
N LEU A 136 11.05 4.57 1.51
CA LEU A 136 10.15 5.60 2.04
C LEU A 136 10.89 6.93 2.25
N ARG A 137 12.16 6.89 2.64
CA ARG A 137 12.97 8.10 2.73
C ARG A 137 13.11 8.81 1.40
N LYS A 138 13.30 8.05 0.31
CA LYS A 138 13.39 8.60 -1.05
C LYS A 138 12.05 9.08 -1.58
N LEU A 139 10.98 8.30 -1.34
CA LEU A 139 9.66 8.57 -1.91
C LEU A 139 8.95 9.76 -1.28
N THR A 140 9.20 10.04 0.00
CA THR A 140 8.43 11.04 0.76
C THR A 140 8.47 12.43 0.12
N SER A 141 9.62 12.90 -0.30
CA SER A 141 9.73 14.22 -0.94
C SER A 141 9.04 14.24 -2.31
N SER A 142 9.20 13.19 -3.10
CA SER A 142 8.57 13.07 -4.41
C SER A 142 7.05 12.99 -4.30
N ILE A 143 6.53 12.28 -3.30
CA ILE A 143 5.09 12.17 -3.01
C ILE A 143 4.49 13.54 -2.69
N ALA A 144 5.15 14.31 -1.82
CA ALA A 144 4.67 15.64 -1.46
C ALA A 144 4.67 16.61 -2.65
N GLN A 145 5.70 16.58 -3.48
CA GLN A 145 5.83 17.43 -4.66
C GLN A 145 4.83 17.09 -5.77
N SER A 146 4.58 15.79 -5.99
CA SER A 146 3.67 15.32 -7.03
C SER A 146 2.20 15.37 -6.65
N ASN A 147 1.90 15.59 -5.37
CA ASN A 147 0.54 15.50 -4.81
C ASN A 147 -0.13 14.14 -5.02
N THR A 148 0.66 13.08 -5.12
CA THR A 148 0.19 11.71 -5.27
C THR A 148 -0.21 11.14 -3.91
N LEU A 149 -1.39 10.50 -3.84
CA LEU A 149 -1.73 9.64 -2.70
C LEU A 149 -1.10 8.27 -2.92
N VAL A 150 -0.27 7.83 -1.99
CA VAL A 150 0.32 6.48 -2.01
C VAL A 150 -0.29 5.64 -0.89
N VAL A 151 -0.95 4.57 -1.27
CA VAL A 151 -1.61 3.63 -0.35
C VAL A 151 -0.81 2.35 -0.29
N PHE A 152 -0.26 2.05 0.89
CA PHE A 152 0.38 0.76 1.16
C PHE A 152 -0.60 -0.16 1.87
N ILE A 153 -0.81 -1.34 1.31
CA ILE A 153 -1.55 -2.41 1.97
C ILE A 153 -0.55 -3.28 2.73
N ASN A 154 -0.86 -3.59 3.98
CA ASN A 154 0.04 -4.36 4.84
C ASN A 154 -0.71 -5.45 5.61
N GLN A 155 0.01 -6.48 5.99
CA GLN A 155 -0.51 -7.61 6.75
C GLN A 155 -0.11 -7.47 8.22
N LEU A 156 -0.97 -8.00 9.10
CA LEU A 156 -0.62 -8.16 10.51
C LEU A 156 0.22 -9.41 10.72
N ARG A 157 1.17 -9.29 11.62
CA ARG A 157 1.99 -10.40 12.12
C ARG A 157 1.94 -10.39 13.64
N MET A 158 2.20 -11.55 14.24
CA MET A 158 2.28 -11.70 15.70
C MET A 158 3.74 -11.75 16.10
N LYS A 159 4.14 -10.87 17.03
CA LYS A 159 5.46 -10.93 17.65
C LYS A 159 5.52 -12.05 18.68
N ILE A 160 6.58 -12.85 18.62
CA ILE A 160 6.83 -13.91 19.59
C ILE A 160 7.47 -13.30 20.85
N GLY A 161 7.03 -13.74 22.04
CA GLY A 161 7.63 -13.38 23.31
C GLY A 161 7.26 -12.00 23.87
N VAL A 162 6.18 -11.40 23.38
CA VAL A 162 5.67 -10.14 23.94
C VAL A 162 4.93 -10.43 25.25
N MET A 163 5.46 -9.94 26.38
CA MET A 163 4.86 -10.12 27.70
C MET A 163 3.88 -9.01 28.07
N PHE A 164 4.06 -7.79 27.52
CA PHE A 164 3.23 -6.64 27.77
C PHE A 164 2.85 -5.93 26.46
N GLY A 165 1.64 -5.39 26.39
CA GLY A 165 1.10 -4.72 25.22
C GLY A 165 0.60 -5.69 24.14
N SER A 166 0.26 -5.16 22.97
CA SER A 166 -0.22 -5.96 21.85
C SER A 166 0.94 -6.68 21.15
N PRO A 167 0.83 -7.99 20.91
CA PRO A 167 1.79 -8.73 20.12
C PRO A 167 1.67 -8.45 18.61
N GLU A 168 0.62 -7.76 18.18
CA GLU A 168 0.37 -7.48 16.77
C GLU A 168 1.37 -6.47 16.22
N THR A 169 1.88 -6.75 15.03
CA THR A 169 2.76 -5.85 14.28
C THR A 169 2.51 -6.01 12.78
N THR A 170 2.96 -5.04 12.00
CA THR A 170 2.89 -5.08 10.54
C THR A 170 4.22 -5.52 9.94
N THR A 171 4.20 -6.01 8.69
CA THR A 171 5.41 -6.40 7.97
C THR A 171 6.21 -5.18 7.50
N GLY A 172 7.48 -5.38 7.19
CA GLY A 172 8.35 -4.32 6.66
C GLY A 172 8.98 -3.40 7.69
N GLY A 173 8.98 -3.77 8.97
CA GLY A 173 9.56 -2.99 10.05
C GLY A 173 8.69 -1.79 10.47
N ASN A 174 9.32 -0.73 10.96
CA ASN A 174 8.63 0.43 11.54
C ASN A 174 8.51 1.64 10.60
N ALA A 175 9.07 1.56 9.40
CA ALA A 175 9.15 2.73 8.51
C ALA A 175 7.77 3.29 8.15
N LEU A 176 6.81 2.44 7.78
CA LEU A 176 5.45 2.89 7.47
C LEU A 176 4.73 3.52 8.66
N LYS A 177 4.98 3.05 9.87
CA LYS A 177 4.43 3.67 11.08
C LYS A 177 4.90 5.11 11.24
N PHE A 178 6.15 5.37 10.84
CA PHE A 178 6.76 6.69 10.93
C PHE A 178 6.33 7.62 9.79
N TYR A 179 6.31 7.12 8.56
CA TYR A 179 6.07 7.95 7.37
C TYR A 179 4.59 8.11 6.99
N SER A 180 3.70 7.25 7.47
CA SER A 180 2.28 7.33 7.14
C SER A 180 1.60 8.49 7.86
N SER A 181 0.83 9.27 7.10
CA SER A 181 -0.03 10.33 7.65
C SER A 181 -1.33 9.78 8.21
N VAL A 182 -1.81 8.66 7.65
CA VAL A 182 -3.01 7.95 8.10
C VAL A 182 -2.70 6.46 8.10
N ARG A 183 -3.15 5.79 9.15
CA ARG A 183 -3.10 4.33 9.26
C ARG A 183 -4.49 3.82 9.60
N MET A 184 -5.01 2.93 8.78
CA MET A 184 -6.35 2.34 8.95
C MET A 184 -6.23 0.85 9.25
N ASP A 185 -6.73 0.45 10.42
CA ASP A 185 -6.85 -0.96 10.84
C ASP A 185 -8.21 -1.48 10.40
N ILE A 186 -8.22 -2.46 9.51
CA ILE A 186 -9.46 -3.03 8.98
C ILE A 186 -9.64 -4.43 9.53
N ARG A 187 -10.81 -4.63 10.16
CA ARG A 187 -11.18 -5.92 10.76
C ARG A 187 -12.62 -6.25 10.40
N LEU A 188 -12.89 -7.54 10.24
CA LEU A 188 -14.26 -8.01 10.15
C LEU A 188 -14.91 -7.90 11.53
N SER A 189 -16.09 -7.29 11.56
CA SER A 189 -16.97 -7.33 12.72
C SER A 189 -17.84 -8.58 12.57
N LEU A 190 -17.82 -9.46 13.56
CA LEU A 190 -18.70 -10.63 13.67
C LEU A 190 -20.06 -10.22 14.19
#